data_a9a66f5ed4d8a38232fc06820cc16a9a
#
_entry.id   a9a66f5ed4d8a38232fc06820cc16a9a
#
_cell.length_a   1.000
_cell.length_b   1.000
_cell.length_c   1.000
_cell.angle_alpha   90.00
_cell.angle_beta   90.00
_cell.angle_gamma   90.00
#
_symmetry.space_group_name_H-M   'P 1'
#
loop_
_entity.id
_entity.type
_entity.pdbx_description
1 polymer ?
#
loop_
_entity_poly.entity_id
_entity_poly.type
_entity_poly.pdbx_seq_one_letter_code
_entity_poly.pdbx_strand_id
1 'polypeptide(L)'
;MAADHSTTHFERFGLAQSFDIDLDLLDKRYRDSQRAVHPDRFAHATDQERRISMQQATLINEGYQTLKDPLRRGRYLLQLAGRNLDDEPHTNSDVNFLMEQMELREALDEVRNAADAFAELGVIMD
;
A
#
# COMPACT_ATOMS: atom_id res chain seq x y z
N MET A 1 -15.58 -13.11 0.76
CA MET A 1 -14.54 -13.30 1.77
C MET A 1 -14.12 -12.00 2.34
N ALA A 2 -14.21 -11.90 3.62
CA ALA A 2 -13.82 -10.66 4.31
C ALA A 2 -12.32 -10.39 4.21
N ALA A 3 -11.54 -11.40 3.89
CA ALA A 3 -10.09 -11.29 3.83
C ALA A 3 -9.61 -10.21 2.85
N ASP A 4 -10.33 -10.02 1.75
CA ASP A 4 -9.91 -9.06 0.74
C ASP A 4 -9.99 -7.63 1.22
N HIS A 5 -10.94 -7.34 2.11
CA HIS A 5 -11.12 -5.99 2.64
C HIS A 5 -10.07 -5.62 3.67
N SER A 6 -9.51 -6.63 4.33
CA SER A 6 -8.48 -6.40 5.34
C SER A 6 -7.07 -6.50 4.80
N THR A 7 -6.91 -6.95 3.56
CA THR A 7 -5.60 -7.09 2.94
C THR A 7 -5.10 -5.74 2.47
N THR A 8 -3.94 -5.35 2.95
CA THR A 8 -3.31 -4.11 2.48
C THR A 8 -2.57 -4.35 1.18
N HIS A 9 -2.21 -3.27 0.49
CA HIS A 9 -1.39 -3.38 -0.70
C HIS A 9 -0.03 -3.98 -0.38
N PHE A 10 0.51 -3.67 0.80
CA PHE A 10 1.77 -4.27 1.24
C PHE A 10 1.66 -5.78 1.36
N GLU A 11 0.61 -6.25 2.01
CA GLU A 11 0.37 -7.67 2.18
C GLU A 11 0.15 -8.38 0.84
N ARG A 12 -0.53 -7.70 -0.07
CA ARG A 12 -0.83 -8.26 -1.37
C ARG A 12 0.44 -8.61 -2.15
N PHE A 13 1.48 -7.80 -1.98
CA PHE A 13 2.77 -8.05 -2.63
C PHE A 13 3.80 -8.69 -1.71
N GLY A 14 3.38 -9.11 -0.51
CA GLY A 14 4.28 -9.74 0.43
C GLY A 14 5.38 -8.84 0.94
N LEU A 15 5.06 -7.56 1.11
CA LEU A 15 5.98 -6.56 1.60
C LEU A 15 5.64 -6.15 3.03
N ALA A 16 6.64 -5.74 3.78
CA ALA A 16 6.40 -5.18 5.10
C ALA A 16 5.67 -3.85 4.99
N GLN A 17 4.76 -3.58 5.91
CA GLN A 17 4.02 -2.32 5.92
C GLN A 17 4.93 -1.21 6.43
N SER A 18 5.58 -0.55 5.50
CA SER A 18 6.60 0.46 5.80
C SER A 18 6.69 1.42 4.62
N PHE A 19 7.12 2.64 4.90
CA PHE A 19 7.39 3.58 3.82
C PHE A 19 8.59 3.12 3.00
N ASP A 20 9.56 2.54 3.64
CA ASP A 20 10.81 2.12 3.01
C ASP A 20 10.67 0.69 2.50
N ILE A 21 10.30 0.55 1.24
CA ILE A 21 10.12 -0.76 0.60
C ILE A 21 11.13 -0.95 -0.52
N ASP A 22 11.37 -2.21 -0.86
CA ASP A 22 12.22 -2.57 -1.99
C ASP A 22 11.42 -2.47 -3.28
N LEU A 23 11.68 -1.45 -4.07
CA LEU A 23 10.96 -1.19 -5.32
C LEU A 23 11.21 -2.26 -6.36
N ASP A 24 12.39 -2.84 -6.39
CA ASP A 24 12.70 -3.93 -7.32
C ASP A 24 11.88 -5.17 -6.98
N LEU A 25 11.74 -5.44 -5.70
CA LEU A 25 10.91 -6.55 -5.25
C LEU A 25 9.44 -6.29 -5.56
N LEU A 26 8.99 -5.06 -5.39
CA LEU A 26 7.63 -4.66 -5.74
C LEU A 26 7.36 -4.91 -7.21
N ASP A 27 8.28 -4.50 -8.09
CA ASP A 27 8.15 -4.71 -9.53
C ASP A 27 8.06 -6.19 -9.87
N LYS A 28 8.90 -7.00 -9.25
CA LYS A 28 8.89 -8.43 -9.48
C LYS A 28 7.57 -9.06 -9.04
N ARG A 29 7.12 -8.70 -7.84
CA ARG A 29 5.86 -9.23 -7.30
C ARG A 29 4.67 -8.79 -8.14
N TYR A 30 4.71 -7.56 -8.64
CA TYR A 30 3.68 -7.05 -9.51
C TYR A 30 3.58 -7.86 -10.80
N ARG A 31 4.71 -8.12 -11.45
CA ARG A 31 4.73 -8.92 -12.67
C ARG A 31 4.24 -10.34 -12.43
N ASP A 32 4.66 -10.94 -11.32
CA ASP A 32 4.21 -12.29 -10.96
C ASP A 32 2.70 -12.31 -10.72
N SER A 33 2.19 -11.30 -10.03
CA SER A 33 0.75 -11.19 -9.74
C SER A 33 -0.05 -11.00 -11.01
N GLN A 34 0.45 -10.18 -11.94
CA GLN A 34 -0.22 -9.96 -13.21
C GLN A 34 -0.32 -11.25 -14.02
N ARG A 35 0.73 -12.06 -14.03
CA ARG A 35 0.70 -13.34 -14.73
C ARG A 35 -0.33 -14.28 -14.14
N ALA A 36 -0.48 -14.26 -12.83
CA ALA A 36 -1.44 -15.13 -12.15
C ALA A 36 -2.88 -14.81 -12.52
N VAL A 37 -3.19 -13.55 -12.84
CA VAL A 37 -4.55 -13.12 -13.17
C VAL A 37 -4.73 -12.77 -14.64
N HIS A 38 -3.76 -13.09 -15.47
CA HIS A 38 -3.81 -12.74 -16.89
C HIS A 38 -5.03 -13.39 -17.55
N PRO A 39 -5.75 -12.66 -18.43
CA PRO A 39 -6.95 -13.20 -19.07
C PRO A 39 -6.76 -14.53 -19.77
N ASP A 40 -5.61 -14.75 -20.35
CA ASP A 40 -5.32 -16.01 -21.06
C ASP A 40 -5.43 -17.22 -20.15
N ARG A 41 -5.14 -17.06 -18.86
CA ARG A 41 -5.24 -18.16 -17.90
C ARG A 41 -6.69 -18.54 -17.60
N PHE A 42 -7.62 -17.63 -17.90
CA PHE A 42 -9.03 -17.79 -17.59
C PHE A 42 -9.89 -17.91 -18.84
N ALA A 43 -9.26 -18.27 -19.96
CA ALA A 43 -9.98 -18.40 -21.23
C ALA A 43 -11.11 -19.42 -21.15
N HIS A 44 -10.93 -20.47 -20.34
CA HIS A 44 -11.95 -21.52 -20.18
C HIS A 44 -12.61 -21.47 -18.81
N ALA A 45 -12.40 -20.36 -18.09
CA ALA A 45 -13.00 -20.20 -16.77
C ALA A 45 -14.46 -19.79 -16.87
N THR A 46 -15.17 -19.94 -15.78
CA THR A 46 -16.57 -19.49 -15.70
C THR A 46 -16.60 -17.96 -15.69
N ASP A 47 -17.77 -17.40 -15.95
CA ASP A 47 -17.95 -15.95 -15.91
C ASP A 47 -17.63 -15.39 -14.54
N GLN A 48 -17.99 -16.11 -13.49
CA GLN A 48 -17.69 -15.71 -12.13
C GLN A 48 -16.19 -15.68 -11.88
N GLU A 49 -15.48 -16.70 -12.32
CA GLU A 49 -14.03 -16.77 -12.16
C GLU A 49 -13.33 -15.66 -12.93
N ARG A 50 -13.80 -15.35 -14.13
CA ARG A 50 -13.25 -14.25 -14.91
C ARG A 50 -13.48 -12.91 -14.23
N ARG A 51 -14.66 -12.73 -13.63
CA ARG A 51 -14.97 -11.50 -12.92
C ARG A 51 -14.07 -11.32 -11.71
N ILE A 52 -13.84 -12.38 -10.97
CA ILE A 52 -12.94 -12.36 -9.82
C ILE A 52 -11.51 -12.02 -10.28
N SER A 53 -11.07 -12.63 -11.36
CA SER A 53 -9.74 -12.37 -11.91
C SER A 53 -9.59 -10.90 -12.33
N MET A 54 -10.62 -10.31 -12.91
CA MET A 54 -10.60 -8.90 -13.28
C MET A 54 -10.54 -7.99 -12.04
N GLN A 55 -11.27 -8.34 -11.00
CA GLN A 55 -11.22 -7.61 -9.74
C GLN A 55 -9.83 -7.67 -9.12
N GLN A 56 -9.22 -8.85 -9.14
CA GLN A 56 -7.87 -9.02 -8.63
C GLN A 56 -6.86 -8.20 -9.45
N ALA A 57 -7.01 -8.19 -10.77
CA ALA A 57 -6.14 -7.41 -11.62
C ALA A 57 -6.23 -5.91 -11.29
N THR A 58 -7.44 -5.42 -11.03
CA THR A 58 -7.66 -4.03 -10.64
C THR A 58 -6.96 -3.72 -9.32
N LEU A 59 -7.11 -4.58 -8.33
CA LEU A 59 -6.49 -4.41 -7.02
C LEU A 59 -4.97 -4.45 -7.11
N ILE A 60 -4.44 -5.34 -7.94
CA ILE A 60 -3.01 -5.46 -8.16
C ILE A 60 -2.46 -4.18 -8.78
N ASN A 61 -3.14 -3.65 -9.78
CA ASN A 61 -2.74 -2.41 -10.43
C ASN A 61 -2.81 -1.22 -9.48
N GLU A 62 -3.88 -1.10 -8.73
CA GLU A 62 -4.02 -0.02 -7.75
C GLU A 62 -2.94 -0.10 -6.69
N GLY A 63 -2.69 -1.29 -6.18
CA GLY A 63 -1.67 -1.49 -5.16
C GLY A 63 -0.30 -1.12 -5.66
N TYR A 64 0.04 -1.53 -6.86
CA TYR A 64 1.32 -1.22 -7.46
C TYR A 64 1.48 0.29 -7.65
N GLN A 65 0.48 0.97 -8.21
CA GLN A 65 0.54 2.41 -8.43
C GLN A 65 0.66 3.17 -7.10
N THR A 66 -0.01 2.69 -6.08
CA THR A 66 0.04 3.30 -4.76
C THR A 66 1.42 3.14 -4.11
N LEU A 67 1.97 1.94 -4.15
CA LEU A 67 3.23 1.65 -3.47
C LEU A 67 4.44 2.15 -4.25
N LYS A 68 4.34 2.24 -5.56
CA LYS A 68 5.43 2.69 -6.42
C LYS A 68 5.75 4.16 -6.20
N ASP A 69 4.74 4.98 -6.02
CA ASP A 69 4.89 6.41 -5.84
C ASP A 69 5.10 6.73 -4.35
N PRO A 70 6.23 7.38 -3.99
CA PRO A 70 6.49 7.70 -2.57
C PRO A 70 5.39 8.53 -1.93
N LEU A 71 4.83 9.50 -2.65
CA LEU A 71 3.79 10.34 -2.10
C LEU A 71 2.51 9.56 -1.83
N ARG A 72 2.11 8.75 -2.80
CA ARG A 72 0.92 7.91 -2.64
C ARG A 72 1.12 6.86 -1.56
N ARG A 73 2.32 6.30 -1.49
CA ARG A 73 2.66 5.33 -0.46
C ARG A 73 2.55 5.93 0.93
N GLY A 74 3.07 7.15 1.10
CA GLY A 74 2.97 7.84 2.38
C GLY A 74 1.53 8.15 2.77
N ARG A 75 0.74 8.63 1.81
CA ARG A 75 -0.68 8.89 2.05
C ARG A 75 -1.43 7.62 2.42
N TYR A 76 -1.11 6.55 1.76
CA TYR A 76 -1.74 5.26 2.04
C TYR A 76 -1.44 4.79 3.45
N LEU A 77 -0.20 4.95 3.91
CA LEU A 77 0.16 4.61 5.29
C LEU A 77 -0.64 5.43 6.29
N LEU A 78 -0.82 6.72 6.02
CA LEU A 78 -1.65 7.57 6.87
C LEU A 78 -3.10 7.11 6.87
N GLN A 79 -3.59 6.71 5.73
CA GLN A 79 -4.95 6.23 5.58
C GLN A 79 -5.17 4.94 6.38
N LEU A 80 -4.21 4.04 6.35
CA LEU A 80 -4.28 2.80 7.11
C LEU A 80 -4.32 3.08 8.61
N ALA A 81 -3.52 4.02 9.07
CA ALA A 81 -3.51 4.41 10.46
C ALA A 81 -4.85 5.05 10.87
N GLY A 82 -5.44 5.85 9.98
CA GLY A 82 -6.74 6.44 10.21
C GLY A 82 -7.85 5.41 10.33
N ARG A 83 -7.79 4.36 9.54
CA ARG A 83 -8.76 3.27 9.64
C ARG A 83 -8.69 2.56 10.97
N ASN A 84 -7.48 2.35 11.47
CA ASN A 84 -7.30 1.72 12.77
C ASN A 84 -7.91 2.57 13.87
N LEU A 85 -7.81 3.89 13.75
CA LEU A 85 -8.40 4.80 14.70
C LEU A 85 -9.93 4.79 14.62
N ASP A 86 -10.48 4.67 13.41
CA ASP A 86 -11.91 4.61 13.21
C ASP A 86 -12.53 3.36 13.84
N ASP A 87 -11.76 2.31 13.96
CA ASP A 87 -12.23 1.07 14.58
C ASP A 87 -12.26 1.12 16.10
N GLU A 88 -11.71 2.17 16.68
CA GLU A 88 -11.63 2.31 18.14
C GLU A 88 -12.91 2.90 18.72
N PRO A 89 -13.24 2.60 19.98
CA PRO A 89 -14.35 3.26 20.65
C PRO A 89 -14.07 4.76 20.73
N HIS A 90 -15.11 5.55 20.53
CA HIS A 90 -14.94 6.99 20.32
C HIS A 90 -14.90 7.85 21.56
N THR A 91 -14.66 7.32 22.72
CA THR A 91 -14.75 8.08 23.96
C THR A 91 -13.69 9.14 23.99
N ASN A 92 -12.59 9.16 23.67
CA ASN A 92 -11.63 10.25 23.63
C ASN A 92 -11.06 10.42 22.22
N SER A 93 -11.87 10.01 21.26
CA SER A 93 -11.37 9.83 19.91
C SER A 93 -10.89 11.11 19.27
N ASP A 94 -11.54 12.24 19.54
CA ASP A 94 -11.19 13.50 18.87
C ASP A 94 -9.77 13.94 19.19
N VAL A 95 -9.42 13.96 20.48
CA VAL A 95 -8.09 14.40 20.89
C VAL A 95 -7.04 13.38 20.49
N ASN A 96 -7.31 12.11 20.75
CA ASN A 96 -6.35 11.05 20.39
C ASN A 96 -6.15 10.97 18.89
N PHE A 97 -7.24 11.13 18.14
CA PHE A 97 -7.17 11.10 16.68
C PHE A 97 -6.27 12.23 16.15
N LEU A 98 -6.46 13.45 16.67
CA LEU A 98 -5.66 14.59 16.27
C LEU A 98 -4.19 14.39 16.63
N MET A 99 -3.92 13.91 17.82
CA MET A 99 -2.55 13.68 18.25
C MET A 99 -1.85 12.64 17.40
N GLU A 100 -2.54 11.56 17.09
CA GLU A 100 -1.97 10.52 16.26
C GLU A 100 -1.75 11.00 14.83
N GLN A 101 -2.67 11.80 14.31
CA GLN A 101 -2.49 12.38 12.99
C GLN A 101 -1.28 13.30 12.93
N MET A 102 -1.08 14.08 13.98
CA MET A 102 0.09 14.94 14.06
C MET A 102 1.36 14.12 14.12
N GLU A 103 1.39 13.07 14.91
CA GLU A 103 2.55 12.18 15.00
C GLU A 103 2.86 11.51 13.67
N LEU A 104 1.83 11.03 13.00
CA LEU A 104 2.00 10.40 11.69
C LEU A 104 2.51 11.39 10.66
N ARG A 105 1.99 12.61 10.71
CA ARG A 105 2.44 13.65 9.80
C ARG A 105 3.89 14.01 10.05
N GLU A 106 4.28 14.09 11.31
CA GLU A 106 5.68 14.35 11.67
C GLU A 106 6.58 13.22 11.19
N ALA A 107 6.17 11.99 11.39
CA ALA A 107 6.93 10.84 10.94
C ALA A 107 7.09 10.84 9.43
N LEU A 108 6.03 11.18 8.71
CA LEU A 108 6.08 11.27 7.26
C LEU A 108 6.99 12.40 6.80
N ASP A 109 6.94 13.55 7.48
CA ASP A 109 7.82 14.67 7.18
C ASP A 109 9.28 14.31 7.43
N GLU A 110 9.56 13.60 8.50
CA GLU A 110 10.91 13.14 8.80
C GLU A 110 11.44 12.22 7.70
N VAL A 111 10.61 11.31 7.24
CA VAL A 111 11.01 10.41 6.16
C VAL A 111 11.26 11.19 4.88
N ARG A 112 10.39 12.14 4.60
CA ARG A 112 10.55 12.99 3.41
C ARG A 112 11.83 13.81 3.50
N ASN A 113 12.09 14.41 4.65
CA ASN A 113 13.29 15.20 4.88
C ASN A 113 14.55 14.35 4.76
N ALA A 114 14.51 13.13 5.27
CA ALA A 114 15.63 12.21 5.14
C ALA A 114 15.90 11.86 3.68
N ALA A 115 14.84 11.62 2.92
CA ALA A 115 14.98 11.32 1.50
C ALA A 115 15.57 12.51 0.74
N ASP A 116 15.10 13.72 1.07
CA ASP A 116 15.62 14.93 0.45
C ASP A 116 17.09 15.17 0.81
N ALA A 117 17.45 14.89 2.06
CA ALA A 117 18.84 15.03 2.50
C ALA A 117 19.76 14.07 1.75
N PHE A 118 19.34 12.85 1.56
CA PHE A 118 20.11 11.89 0.77
C PHE A 118 20.23 12.34 -0.67
N ALA A 119 19.19 12.88 -1.24
CA ALA A 119 19.21 13.38 -2.60
C ALA A 119 20.18 14.54 -2.75
N GLU A 120 20.17 15.48 -1.78
CA GLU A 120 21.06 16.64 -1.81
C GLU A 120 22.51 16.25 -1.68
N LEU A 121 22.80 15.28 -0.83
CA LEU A 121 24.18 14.85 -0.61
C LEU A 121 24.69 13.96 -1.72
N GLY A 122 23.84 13.57 -2.63
CA GLY A 122 24.21 12.61 -3.65
C GLY A 122 24.46 11.22 -3.10
N VAL A 123 24.05 10.99 -1.88
CA VAL A 123 24.19 9.69 -1.26
C VAL A 123 23.07 8.79 -1.75
N ILE A 124 23.45 7.61 -2.16
CA ILE A 124 22.48 6.65 -2.65
C ILE A 124 22.02 5.82 -1.47
N MET A 125 20.72 5.73 -1.35
CA MET A 125 20.14 4.87 -0.33
C MET A 125 20.14 3.45 -0.84
N ASP A 126 20.97 2.71 -0.27
CA ASP A 126 21.10 1.30 -0.65
C ASP A 126 20.14 0.43 0.14
#